data_043fb9f861ed2ecf71d46e0239630207
#
_entry.id   043fb9f861ed2ecf71d46e0239630207
#
_cell.length_a   1.000
_cell.length_b   1.000
_cell.length_c   1.000
_cell.angle_alpha   90.00
_cell.angle_beta   90.00
_cell.angle_gamma   90.00
#
_symmetry.space_group_name_H-M   'P 1'
#
loop_
_entity.id
_entity.type
_entity.pdbx_description
1 polymer ?
#
loop_
_entity_poly.entity_id
_entity_poly.type
_entity_poly.pdbx_seq_one_letter_code
_entity_poly.pdbx_strand_id
1 'polypeptide(L)'
;MFHSDHTTIQIIGHLLIAFLFIYRCLTAMPRFAEHSSRLASRGIPFSGFVLTFGLGFMLVGGVSVAIDYYAQYGSVLLILFTMAAIYVHHNFWDTTDPMEKNRKLYIACNNTAVIGGILLIISL
;
A
#
# COMPACT_ATOMS: atom_id res chain seq x y z
N MET A 1 -11.07 -19.31 4.04
CA MET A 1 -11.54 -18.54 2.87
C MET A 1 -12.86 -17.86 3.19
N PHE A 2 -13.05 -16.69 2.65
CA PHE A 2 -14.29 -15.90 2.76
C PHE A 2 -14.70 -15.65 4.22
N HIS A 3 -13.70 -15.44 5.08
CA HIS A 3 -13.89 -15.13 6.51
C HIS A 3 -14.59 -16.22 7.32
N SER A 4 -14.55 -17.47 6.84
CA SER A 4 -15.28 -18.56 7.48
C SER A 4 -14.86 -18.80 8.94
N ASP A 5 -13.59 -18.55 9.28
CA ASP A 5 -13.05 -18.78 10.62
C ASP A 5 -12.73 -17.47 11.36
N HIS A 6 -13.20 -16.34 10.85
CA HIS A 6 -12.89 -15.04 11.41
C HIS A 6 -14.00 -14.49 12.29
N THR A 7 -13.61 -13.83 13.38
CA THR A 7 -14.54 -13.07 14.21
C THR A 7 -14.98 -11.81 13.47
N THR A 8 -16.06 -11.18 13.93
CA THR A 8 -16.53 -9.91 13.37
C THR A 8 -15.44 -8.83 13.42
N ILE A 9 -14.68 -8.76 14.51
CA ILE A 9 -13.59 -7.79 14.64
C ILE A 9 -12.51 -8.05 13.60
N GLN A 10 -12.17 -9.32 13.37
CA GLN A 10 -11.17 -9.69 12.36
C GLN A 10 -11.64 -9.32 10.95
N ILE A 11 -12.91 -9.55 10.64
CA ILE A 11 -13.50 -9.15 9.35
C ILE A 11 -13.43 -7.64 9.17
N ILE A 12 -13.80 -6.87 10.19
CA ILE A 12 -13.71 -5.40 10.15
C ILE A 12 -12.27 -4.96 9.88
N GLY A 13 -11.29 -5.59 10.54
CA GLY A 13 -9.87 -5.30 10.30
C GLY A 13 -9.45 -5.54 8.86
N HIS A 14 -9.87 -6.66 8.27
CA HIS A 14 -9.62 -6.94 6.85
C HIS A 14 -10.21 -5.85 5.95
N LEU A 15 -11.46 -5.47 6.22
CA LEU A 15 -12.15 -4.48 5.39
C LEU A 15 -11.52 -3.10 5.50
N LEU A 16 -11.06 -2.70 6.68
CA LEU A 16 -10.40 -1.40 6.85
C LEU A 16 -9.06 -1.35 6.11
N ILE A 17 -8.26 -2.40 6.19
CA ILE A 17 -6.99 -2.49 5.44
C ILE A 17 -7.28 -2.48 3.93
N ALA A 18 -8.22 -3.31 3.49
CA ALA A 18 -8.58 -3.39 2.07
C ALA A 18 -9.10 -2.04 1.55
N PHE A 19 -9.90 -1.33 2.33
CA PHE A 19 -10.44 -0.03 1.95
C PHE A 19 -9.32 0.96 1.63
N LEU A 20 -8.30 1.03 2.48
CA LEU A 20 -7.16 1.93 2.25
C LEU A 20 -6.55 1.71 0.87
N PHE A 21 -6.22 0.47 0.55
CA PHE A 21 -5.50 0.16 -0.69
C PHE A 21 -6.39 0.27 -1.93
N ILE A 22 -7.62 -0.22 -1.85
CA ILE A 22 -8.55 -0.14 -2.98
C ILE A 22 -8.90 1.32 -3.27
N TYR A 23 -9.19 2.11 -2.25
CA TYR A 23 -9.50 3.53 -2.40
C TYR A 23 -8.34 4.30 -3.01
N ARG A 24 -7.13 4.07 -2.50
CA ARG A 24 -5.92 4.72 -3.00
C ARG A 24 -5.65 4.32 -4.46
N CYS A 25 -5.85 3.06 -4.81
CA CYS A 25 -5.72 2.60 -6.18
C CYS A 25 -6.72 3.30 -7.10
N LEU A 26 -7.98 3.32 -6.73
CA LEU A 26 -9.03 3.92 -7.56
C LEU A 26 -8.86 5.42 -7.73
N THR A 27 -8.38 6.12 -6.72
CA THR A 27 -8.13 7.57 -6.81
C THR A 27 -6.83 7.89 -7.57
N ALA A 28 -5.88 6.97 -7.62
CA ALA A 28 -4.64 7.16 -8.36
C ALA A 28 -4.79 6.91 -9.86
N MET A 29 -5.71 6.04 -10.27
CA MET A 29 -5.86 5.66 -11.68
C MET A 29 -6.13 6.85 -12.61
N PRO A 30 -7.04 7.80 -12.29
CA PRO A 30 -7.26 8.97 -13.14
C PRO A 30 -6.05 9.90 -13.22
N ARG A 31 -5.12 9.81 -12.27
CA ARG A 31 -3.92 10.63 -12.19
C ARG A 31 -2.67 9.86 -12.56
N PHE A 32 -2.82 8.84 -13.41
CA PHE A 32 -1.73 7.93 -13.78
C PHE A 32 -0.52 8.69 -14.35
N ALA A 33 -0.76 9.61 -15.28
CA ALA A 33 0.33 10.37 -15.91
C ALA A 33 1.11 11.21 -14.89
N GLU A 34 0.42 11.82 -13.95
CA GLU A 34 1.03 12.61 -12.88
C GLU A 34 1.91 11.75 -11.99
N HIS A 35 1.39 10.59 -11.56
CA HIS A 35 2.15 9.67 -10.72
C HIS A 35 3.34 9.06 -11.46
N SER A 36 3.16 8.71 -12.73
CA SER A 36 4.23 8.19 -13.57
C SER A 36 5.36 9.21 -13.73
N SER A 37 5.01 10.48 -13.97
CA SER A 37 6.00 11.56 -14.06
C SER A 37 6.76 11.75 -12.76
N ARG A 38 6.08 11.62 -11.62
CA ARG A 38 6.72 11.72 -10.30
C ARG A 38 7.73 10.61 -10.10
N LEU A 39 7.41 9.38 -10.47
CA LEU A 39 8.34 8.26 -10.39
C LEU A 39 9.55 8.48 -11.29
N ALA A 40 9.32 8.94 -12.52
CA ALA A 40 10.40 9.23 -13.46
C ALA A 40 11.34 10.31 -12.91
N SER A 41 10.80 11.36 -12.28
CA SER A 41 11.59 12.43 -11.68
C SER A 41 12.47 11.96 -10.53
N ARG A 42 12.15 10.82 -9.94
CA ARG A 42 12.92 10.20 -8.85
C ARG A 42 13.94 9.18 -9.36
N GLY A 43 14.16 9.12 -10.67
CA GLY A 43 15.14 8.24 -11.29
C GLY A 43 14.68 6.80 -11.46
N ILE A 44 13.39 6.52 -11.38
CA ILE A 44 12.86 5.18 -11.55
C ILE A 44 12.65 4.92 -13.05
N PRO A 45 13.37 3.94 -13.65
CA PRO A 45 13.20 3.61 -15.05
C PRO A 45 11.85 2.91 -15.27
N PHE A 46 11.31 3.03 -16.48
CA PHE A 46 10.04 2.39 -16.85
C PHE A 46 8.92 2.73 -15.87
N SER A 47 8.79 4.02 -15.54
CA SER A 47 7.86 4.48 -14.50
C SER A 47 6.42 4.04 -14.75
N GLY A 48 5.97 4.00 -16.00
CA GLY A 48 4.62 3.54 -16.33
C GLY A 48 4.40 2.08 -15.98
N PHE A 49 5.37 1.20 -16.24
CA PHE A 49 5.27 -0.21 -15.85
C PHE A 49 5.33 -0.38 -14.34
N VAL A 50 6.24 0.32 -13.67
CA VAL A 50 6.38 0.26 -12.22
C VAL A 50 5.07 0.69 -11.55
N LEU A 51 4.49 1.80 -12.02
CA LEU A 51 3.22 2.29 -11.48
C LEU A 51 2.08 1.30 -11.74
N THR A 52 2.02 0.71 -12.93
CA THR A 52 1.00 -0.28 -13.27
C THR A 52 1.07 -1.49 -12.34
N PHE A 53 2.26 -2.02 -12.10
CA PHE A 53 2.45 -3.12 -11.16
C PHE A 53 2.07 -2.71 -9.73
N GLY A 54 2.45 -1.50 -9.31
CA GLY A 54 2.08 -0.99 -7.99
C GLY A 54 0.57 -0.90 -7.79
N LEU A 55 -0.14 -0.32 -8.75
CA LEU A 55 -1.60 -0.25 -8.72
C LEU A 55 -2.23 -1.63 -8.75
N GLY A 56 -1.66 -2.55 -9.55
CA GLY A 56 -2.11 -3.93 -9.59
C GLY A 56 -1.96 -4.63 -8.24
N PHE A 57 -0.83 -4.44 -7.58
CA PHE A 57 -0.60 -4.99 -6.23
C PHE A 57 -1.62 -4.45 -5.23
N MET A 58 -1.90 -3.15 -5.28
CA MET A 58 -2.90 -2.53 -4.40
C MET A 58 -4.29 -3.12 -4.63
N LEU A 59 -4.69 -3.24 -5.89
CA LEU A 59 -6.04 -3.69 -6.22
C LEU A 59 -6.20 -5.18 -5.94
N VAL A 60 -5.30 -6.00 -6.46
CA VAL A 60 -5.38 -7.45 -6.28
C VAL A 60 -5.22 -7.82 -4.82
N GLY A 61 -4.23 -7.24 -4.15
CA GLY A 61 -4.01 -7.48 -2.73
C GLY A 61 -5.17 -6.99 -1.87
N GLY A 62 -5.69 -5.80 -2.17
CA GLY A 62 -6.82 -5.24 -1.44
C GLY A 62 -8.09 -6.07 -1.57
N VAL A 63 -8.43 -6.48 -2.78
CA VAL A 63 -9.61 -7.34 -3.01
C VAL A 63 -9.42 -8.70 -2.34
N SER A 64 -8.24 -9.29 -2.47
CA SER A 64 -7.90 -10.56 -1.81
C SER A 64 -8.13 -10.51 -0.31
N VAL A 65 -7.68 -9.45 0.34
CA VAL A 65 -7.87 -9.25 1.78
C VAL A 65 -9.33 -8.99 2.12
N ALA A 66 -10.03 -8.18 1.30
CA ALA A 66 -11.43 -7.83 1.56
C ALA A 66 -12.33 -9.06 1.60
N ILE A 67 -12.17 -9.96 0.62
CA ILE A 67 -13.02 -11.16 0.52
C ILE A 67 -12.40 -12.39 1.19
N ASP A 68 -11.20 -12.25 1.75
CA ASP A 68 -10.45 -13.35 2.37
C ASP A 68 -10.26 -14.53 1.43
N TYR A 69 -9.81 -14.22 0.21
CA TYR A 69 -9.50 -15.23 -0.80
C TYR A 69 -8.00 -15.15 -1.06
N TYR A 70 -7.26 -16.16 -0.63
CA TYR A 70 -5.80 -16.15 -0.64
C TYR A 70 -5.23 -14.89 0.02
N ALA A 71 -5.84 -14.48 1.13
CA ALA A 71 -5.50 -13.22 1.80
C ALA A 71 -4.04 -13.13 2.24
N GLN A 72 -3.41 -14.25 2.55
CA GLN A 72 -1.98 -14.27 2.92
C GLN A 72 -1.11 -13.81 1.77
N TYR A 73 -1.37 -14.28 0.55
CA TYR A 73 -0.63 -13.84 -0.64
C TYR A 73 -0.94 -12.39 -0.99
N GLY A 74 -2.22 -12.01 -0.93
CA GLY A 74 -2.62 -10.62 -1.15
C GLY A 74 -1.97 -9.68 -0.15
N SER A 75 -1.87 -10.10 1.10
CA SER A 75 -1.20 -9.32 2.15
C SER A 75 0.28 -9.12 1.86
N VAL A 76 0.97 -10.14 1.36
CA VAL A 76 2.38 -10.00 0.95
C VAL A 76 2.52 -8.95 -0.15
N LEU A 77 1.63 -8.96 -1.15
CA LEU A 77 1.64 -7.93 -2.20
C LEU A 77 1.48 -6.52 -1.61
N LEU A 78 0.58 -6.36 -0.64
CA LEU A 78 0.34 -5.07 0.01
C LEU A 78 1.55 -4.61 0.82
N ILE A 79 2.22 -5.53 1.51
CA ILE A 79 3.44 -5.21 2.27
C ILE A 79 4.55 -4.76 1.32
N LEU A 80 4.77 -5.49 0.24
CA LEU A 80 5.79 -5.14 -0.75
C LEU A 80 5.52 -3.77 -1.36
N PHE A 81 4.26 -3.50 -1.72
CA PHE A 81 3.87 -2.19 -2.23
C PHE A 81 4.14 -1.09 -1.21
N THR A 82 3.73 -1.29 0.05
CA THR A 82 3.88 -0.29 1.10
C THR A 82 5.34 0.02 1.38
N MET A 83 6.19 -1.00 1.43
CA MET A 83 7.63 -0.81 1.61
C MET A 83 8.24 -0.03 0.45
N ALA A 84 7.87 -0.36 -0.78
CA ALA A 84 8.33 0.37 -1.95
C ALA A 84 7.86 1.82 -1.93
N ALA A 85 6.62 2.07 -1.52
CA ALA A 85 6.06 3.42 -1.42
C ALA A 85 6.79 4.26 -0.38
N ILE A 86 7.15 3.69 0.77
CA ILE A 86 7.96 4.37 1.78
C ILE A 86 9.31 4.77 1.18
N TYR A 87 9.96 3.84 0.50
CA TYR A 87 11.27 4.08 -0.09
C TYR A 87 11.22 5.18 -1.15
N VAL A 88 10.22 5.16 -2.02
CA VAL A 88 10.15 6.06 -3.18
C VAL A 88 9.55 7.41 -2.81
N HIS A 89 8.44 7.43 -2.07
CA HIS A 89 7.66 8.66 -1.85
C HIS A 89 7.88 9.28 -0.47
N HIS A 90 8.25 8.49 0.52
CA HIS A 90 8.34 8.93 1.91
C HIS A 90 9.76 8.75 2.45
N ASN A 91 10.74 9.06 1.60
CA ASN A 91 12.16 8.93 1.87
C ASN A 91 12.67 10.11 2.72
N PHE A 92 12.23 10.17 3.97
CA PHE A 92 12.58 11.25 4.89
C PHE A 92 14.10 11.37 5.10
N TRP A 93 14.84 10.27 4.94
CA TRP A 93 16.29 10.25 5.12
C TRP A 93 17.05 11.03 4.04
N ASP A 94 16.45 11.23 2.85
CA ASP A 94 17.05 11.99 1.74
C ASP A 94 16.47 13.39 1.61
N THR A 95 15.64 13.83 2.56
CA THR A 95 14.97 15.12 2.50
C THR A 95 15.65 16.11 3.44
N THR A 96 16.02 17.28 2.92
CA THR A 96 16.74 18.31 3.68
C THR A 96 15.81 19.36 4.31
N ASP A 97 14.67 19.65 3.69
CA ASP A 97 13.70 20.59 4.24
C ASP A 97 13.06 20.01 5.51
N PRO A 98 13.18 20.69 6.68
CA PRO A 98 12.67 20.14 7.93
C PRO A 98 11.18 19.82 7.93
N MET A 99 10.36 20.65 7.30
CA MET A 99 8.91 20.42 7.25
C MET A 99 8.56 19.21 6.38
N GLU A 100 9.17 19.12 5.20
CA GLU A 100 8.97 17.99 4.29
C GLU A 100 9.50 16.69 4.90
N LYS A 101 10.66 16.75 5.54
CA LYS A 101 11.25 15.60 6.22
C LYS A 101 10.31 15.08 7.30
N ASN A 102 9.77 15.97 8.11
CA ASN A 102 8.87 15.61 9.19
C ASN A 102 7.57 15.01 8.67
N ARG A 103 7.00 15.60 7.61
CA ARG A 103 5.80 15.08 6.95
C ARG A 103 6.02 13.66 6.42
N LYS A 104 7.13 13.45 5.72
CA LYS A 104 7.47 12.13 5.17
C LYS A 104 7.71 11.10 6.28
N LEU A 105 8.34 11.52 7.39
CA LEU A 105 8.57 10.66 8.54
C LEU A 105 7.25 10.20 9.16
N TYR A 106 6.29 11.10 9.35
CA TYR A 106 4.99 10.74 9.90
C TYR A 106 4.24 9.77 9.00
N ILE A 107 4.27 10.00 7.69
CA ILE A 107 3.63 9.10 6.74
C ILE A 107 4.31 7.72 6.75
N ALA A 108 5.63 7.69 6.82
CA ALA A 108 6.38 6.44 6.94
C ALA A 108 6.02 5.67 8.22
N CYS A 109 5.86 6.37 9.34
CA CYS A 109 5.41 5.77 10.59
C CYS A 109 4.00 5.19 10.46
N ASN A 110 3.10 5.93 9.85
CA ASN A 110 1.72 5.45 9.62
C ASN A 110 1.72 4.21 8.72
N ASN A 111 2.52 4.21 7.66
CA ASN A 111 2.64 3.05 6.78
C ASN A 111 3.26 1.85 7.49
N THR A 112 4.18 2.08 8.41
CA THR A 112 4.73 1.01 9.25
C THR A 112 3.64 0.37 10.11
N ALA A 113 2.73 1.17 10.67
CA ALA A 113 1.59 0.67 11.41
C ALA A 113 0.63 -0.13 10.52
N VAL A 114 0.43 0.31 9.28
CA VAL A 114 -0.36 -0.43 8.29
C VAL A 114 0.27 -1.80 8.02
N ILE A 115 1.58 -1.87 7.84
CA ILE A 115 2.30 -3.14 7.68
C ILE A 115 2.06 -4.05 8.90
N GLY A 116 2.11 -3.50 10.11
CA GLY A 116 1.80 -4.24 11.33
C GLY A 116 0.40 -4.85 11.29
N GLY A 117 -0.60 -4.08 10.87
CA GLY A 117 -1.96 -4.58 10.69
C GLY A 117 -2.05 -5.70 9.67
N ILE A 118 -1.34 -5.57 8.55
CA ILE A 118 -1.29 -6.59 7.51
C ILE A 118 -0.64 -7.88 8.03
N LEU A 119 0.43 -7.76 8.83
CA LEU A 119 1.08 -8.92 9.44
C LEU A 119 0.11 -9.69 10.34
N LEU A 120 -0.75 -8.98 11.08
CA LEU A 120 -1.79 -9.64 11.88
C LEU A 120 -2.78 -10.39 10.98
N ILE A 121 -3.12 -9.85 9.81
CA ILE A 121 -3.98 -10.54 8.86
C ILE A 121 -3.30 -11.83 8.36
N ILE A 122 -2.01 -11.79 8.04
CA ILE A 122 -1.27 -12.96 7.61
C ILE A 122 -1.31 -14.06 8.67
N SER A 123 -1.28 -13.68 9.94
CA SER A 123 -1.26 -14.64 11.06
C SER A 123 -2.60 -15.34 11.27
N LEU A 124 -3.65 -14.84 10.66
CA LEU A 124 -4.98 -15.47 10.74
C LEU A 124 -5.10 -16.59 9.70
#